data_db17a21e6c458c70cbc675d1cae7e498
#
_entry.id   db17a21e6c458c70cbc675d1cae7e498
#
_cell.length_a   1.000
_cell.length_b   1.000
_cell.length_c   1.000
_cell.angle_alpha   90.00
_cell.angle_beta   90.00
_cell.angle_gamma   90.00
#
_symmetry.space_group_name_H-M   'P 1'
#
loop_
_entity.id
_entity.type
_entity.pdbx_description
1 polymer ?
#
loop_
_entity_poly.entity_id
_entity_poly.type
_entity_poly.pdbx_seq_one_letter_code
_entity_poly.pdbx_strand_id
1 'polypeptide(L)'
;MGHGKLKKFSENETFACLLQPASGEVLDRQAGGFWSPLNLKDHPMKGHWNEKMFHGRKCPIVLELGCGKGEYTTSLAERNPDVNYIGVDIKGARLWKGAKYATETGLPNVAFLRTRIEFIEAFFAPGEISEIWLTFSDPQMKSENSRLTSPMFLERYRRFLKPGGIIHLKTDSTFLYEYTKAVCKANSLHVLASTSDLYGVSAENGDATSERESLYSSEFSSVCGKAAVDALFEVQTFYEQNFLSQGFKINYTAFTIDHEGPYTYPEFDAVYWRAAEAPRFLPGHCAHPAPGSGE
;
A
#
# COMPACT_ATOMS: atom_id res chain seq x y z
N MET A 1 18.76 11.92 18.68
CA MET A 1 17.37 11.89 18.17
C MET A 1 16.74 13.24 18.51
N GLY A 2 16.09 13.92 17.54
CA GLY A 2 15.48 15.23 17.80
C GLY A 2 14.26 15.12 18.74
N HIS A 3 14.07 16.11 19.62
CA HIS A 3 12.98 16.18 20.59
C HIS A 3 11.59 15.90 20.01
N GLY A 4 11.31 16.32 18.75
CA GLY A 4 10.03 16.08 18.09
C GLY A 4 9.73 14.61 17.77
N LYS A 5 10.74 13.74 17.64
CA LYS A 5 10.53 12.30 17.37
C LYS A 5 10.12 11.54 18.64
N LEU A 6 10.72 11.88 19.78
CA LEU A 6 10.35 11.27 21.07
C LEU A 6 8.92 11.63 21.48
N LYS A 7 8.52 12.90 21.28
CA LYS A 7 7.15 13.35 21.51
C LYS A 7 6.14 12.53 20.70
N LYS A 8 6.39 12.31 19.39
CA LYS A 8 5.52 11.50 18.54
C LYS A 8 5.40 10.05 19.01
N PHE A 9 6.47 9.45 19.48
CA PHE A 9 6.39 8.09 20.02
C PHE A 9 5.58 8.02 21.31
N SER A 10 5.74 9.00 22.21
CA SER A 10 4.91 9.06 23.43
C SER A 10 3.44 9.27 23.11
N GLU A 11 3.12 10.16 22.16
CA GLU A 11 1.72 10.38 21.74
C GLU A 11 1.14 9.15 21.02
N ASN A 12 1.93 8.37 20.28
CA ASN A 12 1.46 7.15 19.64
C ASN A 12 0.89 6.12 20.63
N GLU A 13 1.39 6.09 21.87
CA GLU A 13 0.87 5.19 22.92
C GLU A 13 -0.53 5.58 23.40
N THR A 14 -0.99 6.78 23.08
CA THR A 14 -2.30 7.29 23.50
C THR A 14 -3.39 7.12 22.44
N PHE A 15 -3.03 6.79 21.19
CA PHE A 15 -3.99 6.64 20.10
C PHE A 15 -4.61 5.25 20.08
N ALA A 16 -5.90 5.16 20.42
CA ALA A 16 -6.66 3.90 20.43
C ALA A 16 -6.72 3.22 19.04
N CYS A 17 -6.64 4.01 17.95
CA CYS A 17 -6.64 3.52 16.58
C CYS A 17 -5.28 3.01 16.10
N LEU A 18 -4.21 3.06 16.92
CA LEU A 18 -2.86 2.66 16.51
C LEU A 18 -2.36 1.44 17.31
N LEU A 19 -2.26 0.30 16.63
CA LEU A 19 -1.69 -0.93 17.17
C LEU A 19 -0.18 -0.99 16.87
N GLN A 20 0.66 -1.18 17.90
CA GLN A 20 2.12 -1.20 17.80
C GLN A 20 2.72 -2.46 18.44
N PRO A 21 2.47 -3.67 17.91
CA PRO A 21 2.99 -4.91 18.50
C PRO A 21 4.52 -4.97 18.43
N ALA A 22 5.13 -5.53 19.43
CA ALA A 22 6.55 -5.85 19.38
C ALA A 22 6.80 -7.02 18.40
N SER A 23 7.93 -7.01 17.69
CA SER A 23 8.25 -8.10 16.76
C SER A 23 8.28 -9.48 17.41
N GLY A 24 8.59 -9.57 18.69
CA GLY A 24 8.58 -10.84 19.45
C GLY A 24 7.19 -11.43 19.70
N GLU A 25 6.12 -10.63 19.52
CA GLU A 25 4.74 -11.11 19.65
C GLU A 25 4.31 -11.95 18.44
N VAL A 26 4.92 -11.69 17.28
CA VAL A 26 4.58 -12.37 16.01
C VAL A 26 5.69 -13.23 15.44
N LEU A 27 6.94 -13.09 15.93
CA LEU A 27 8.05 -13.94 15.51
C LEU A 27 8.26 -15.11 16.46
N ASP A 28 8.21 -16.34 15.96
CA ASP A 28 8.66 -17.52 16.67
C ASP A 28 10.17 -17.73 16.48
N ARG A 29 10.95 -17.27 17.45
CA ARG A 29 12.42 -17.40 17.43
C ARG A 29 12.90 -18.84 17.65
N GLN A 30 12.04 -19.76 18.10
CA GLN A 30 12.42 -21.14 18.40
C GLN A 30 12.31 -22.07 17.18
N ALA A 31 11.57 -21.68 16.15
CA ALA A 31 11.23 -22.54 15.01
C ALA A 31 12.23 -22.49 13.83
N GLY A 32 13.47 -21.99 14.02
CA GLY A 32 14.51 -22.01 12.98
C GLY A 32 14.82 -20.64 12.33
N GLY A 33 15.87 -20.56 11.54
CA GLY A 33 16.60 -19.39 11.11
C GLY A 33 15.83 -18.10 10.78
N PHE A 34 16.49 -16.99 10.99
CA PHE A 34 16.01 -15.60 10.94
C PHE A 34 15.20 -15.19 9.69
N TRP A 35 15.21 -15.99 8.63
CA TRP A 35 14.63 -15.67 7.32
C TRP A 35 13.53 -16.64 6.86
N SER A 36 13.08 -17.56 7.70
CA SER A 36 11.97 -18.43 7.33
C SER A 36 10.65 -17.66 7.46
N PRO A 37 9.89 -17.43 6.38
CA PRO A 37 8.57 -16.77 6.43
C PRO A 37 7.52 -17.59 7.20
N LEU A 38 7.84 -18.85 7.57
CA LEU A 38 6.94 -19.80 8.23
C LEU A 38 6.97 -19.72 9.77
N ASN A 39 7.77 -18.82 10.35
CA ASN A 39 7.93 -18.71 11.82
C ASN A 39 7.11 -17.56 12.41
N LEU A 40 5.95 -17.27 11.84
CA LEU A 40 5.03 -16.30 12.40
C LEU A 40 4.04 -16.96 13.36
N LYS A 41 3.84 -16.32 14.51
CA LYS A 41 2.76 -16.62 15.45
C LYS A 41 1.57 -15.72 15.12
N ASP A 42 0.37 -16.26 15.23
CA ASP A 42 -0.84 -15.47 15.09
C ASP A 42 -0.95 -14.46 16.24
N HIS A 43 -1.15 -13.20 15.88
CA HIS A 43 -1.42 -12.13 16.83
C HIS A 43 -2.88 -12.20 17.29
N PRO A 44 -3.24 -11.83 18.53
CA PRO A 44 -4.61 -11.86 19.04
C PRO A 44 -5.64 -10.99 18.28
N MET A 45 -5.19 -10.11 17.40
CA MET A 45 -6.04 -9.32 16.50
C MET A 45 -6.49 -10.09 15.25
N LYS A 46 -5.82 -11.17 14.89
CA LYS A 46 -6.10 -11.96 13.70
C LYS A 46 -7.55 -12.49 13.73
N GLY A 47 -8.36 -12.12 12.77
CA GLY A 47 -9.78 -12.47 12.72
C GLY A 47 -10.70 -11.65 13.62
N HIS A 48 -10.17 -10.62 14.32
CA HIS A 48 -10.91 -9.85 15.32
C HIS A 48 -10.86 -8.33 15.10
N TRP A 49 -10.42 -7.85 13.94
CA TRP A 49 -10.29 -6.41 13.69
C TRP A 49 -11.63 -5.67 13.82
N ASN A 50 -12.69 -6.21 13.22
CA ASN A 50 -14.02 -5.60 13.29
C ASN A 50 -14.53 -5.53 14.73
N GLU A 51 -14.26 -6.56 15.54
CA GLU A 51 -14.70 -6.62 16.94
C GLU A 51 -13.88 -5.69 17.85
N LYS A 52 -12.54 -5.84 17.81
CA LYS A 52 -11.65 -5.24 18.81
C LYS A 52 -11.20 -3.83 18.45
N MET A 53 -11.03 -3.54 17.15
CA MET A 53 -10.53 -2.24 16.70
C MET A 53 -11.65 -1.34 16.18
N PHE A 54 -12.64 -1.90 15.49
CA PHE A 54 -13.74 -1.15 14.90
C PHE A 54 -15.06 -1.27 15.69
N HIS A 55 -14.98 -1.58 16.98
CA HIS A 55 -16.11 -1.58 17.93
C HIS A 55 -17.32 -2.42 17.47
N GLY A 56 -17.07 -3.57 16.83
CA GLY A 56 -18.10 -4.47 16.33
C GLY A 56 -18.72 -4.09 14.98
N ARG A 57 -18.20 -3.08 14.31
CA ARG A 57 -18.60 -2.71 12.94
C ARG A 57 -18.22 -3.81 11.94
N LYS A 58 -19.21 -4.59 11.50
CA LYS A 58 -19.02 -5.70 10.53
C LYS A 58 -18.97 -5.17 9.09
N CYS A 59 -18.00 -4.31 8.81
CA CYS A 59 -17.75 -3.73 7.49
C CYS A 59 -16.61 -4.46 6.78
N PRO A 60 -16.54 -4.42 5.44
CA PRO A 60 -15.34 -4.83 4.71
C PRO A 60 -14.11 -4.12 5.23
N ILE A 61 -12.96 -4.79 5.23
CA ILE A 61 -11.68 -4.21 5.66
C ILE A 61 -10.78 -4.04 4.45
N VAL A 62 -10.26 -2.82 4.28
CA VAL A 62 -9.31 -2.44 3.24
C VAL A 62 -7.97 -2.10 3.87
N LEU A 63 -6.87 -2.61 3.31
CA LEU A 63 -5.51 -2.32 3.75
C LEU A 63 -4.83 -1.32 2.83
N GLU A 64 -4.07 -0.38 3.39
CA GLU A 64 -3.03 0.36 2.68
C GLU A 64 -1.66 -0.09 3.20
N LEU A 65 -0.85 -0.74 2.36
CA LEU A 65 0.47 -1.25 2.74
C LEU A 65 1.56 -0.23 2.38
N GLY A 66 2.32 0.19 3.39
CA GLY A 66 3.29 1.26 3.25
C GLY A 66 2.66 2.65 3.33
N CYS A 67 1.58 2.81 4.11
CA CYS A 67 0.72 4.01 4.16
C CYS A 67 1.44 5.31 4.59
N GLY A 68 2.66 5.24 5.05
CA GLY A 68 3.44 6.42 5.42
C GLY A 68 2.77 7.27 6.50
N LYS A 69 2.24 8.42 6.11
CA LYS A 69 1.53 9.34 7.01
C LYS A 69 0.01 9.04 7.11
N GLY A 70 -0.47 8.03 6.40
CA GLY A 70 -1.87 7.61 6.40
C GLY A 70 -2.81 8.58 5.68
N GLU A 71 -2.29 9.42 4.80
CA GLU A 71 -3.10 10.42 4.08
C GLU A 71 -4.14 9.75 3.17
N TYR A 72 -3.74 8.67 2.48
CA TYR A 72 -4.65 7.91 1.62
C TYR A 72 -5.66 7.12 2.46
N THR A 73 -5.19 6.40 3.49
CA THR A 73 -6.03 5.66 4.44
C THR A 73 -7.16 6.51 5.02
N THR A 74 -6.83 7.70 5.55
CA THR A 74 -7.84 8.59 6.18
C THR A 74 -8.79 9.18 5.16
N SER A 75 -8.29 9.61 3.99
CA SER A 75 -9.13 10.20 2.94
C SER A 75 -10.11 9.20 2.32
N LEU A 76 -9.72 7.94 2.15
CA LEU A 76 -10.64 6.89 1.72
C LEU A 76 -11.70 6.60 2.78
N ALA A 77 -11.32 6.59 4.06
CA ALA A 77 -12.23 6.34 5.17
C ALA A 77 -13.32 7.41 5.33
N GLU A 78 -12.95 8.69 5.14
CA GLU A 78 -13.90 9.80 5.15
C GLU A 78 -14.95 9.69 4.05
N ARG A 79 -14.55 9.18 2.87
CA ARG A 79 -15.43 9.02 1.71
C ARG A 79 -16.34 7.80 1.80
N ASN A 80 -15.90 6.78 2.52
CA ASN A 80 -16.56 5.46 2.56
C ASN A 80 -16.84 5.05 4.03
N PRO A 81 -17.85 5.61 4.67
CA PRO A 81 -18.14 5.33 6.08
C PRO A 81 -18.53 3.88 6.36
N ASP A 82 -18.94 3.12 5.35
CA ASP A 82 -19.35 1.71 5.47
C ASP A 82 -18.19 0.72 5.21
N VAL A 83 -16.95 1.22 5.12
CA VAL A 83 -15.73 0.42 4.93
C VAL A 83 -14.75 0.76 6.05
N ASN A 84 -14.08 -0.24 6.60
CA ASN A 84 -13.02 -0.07 7.59
C ASN A 84 -11.65 -0.06 6.88
N TYR A 85 -10.79 0.88 7.27
CA TYR A 85 -9.48 1.07 6.66
C TYR A 85 -8.35 0.87 7.67
N ILE A 86 -7.31 0.12 7.26
CA ILE A 86 -6.12 -0.11 8.07
C ILE A 86 -4.88 0.31 7.29
N GLY A 87 -4.20 1.36 7.78
CA GLY A 87 -2.91 1.77 7.25
C GLY A 87 -1.77 1.03 7.93
N VAL A 88 -0.88 0.42 7.16
CA VAL A 88 0.26 -0.36 7.66
C VAL A 88 1.58 0.31 7.28
N ASP A 89 2.45 0.60 8.25
CA ASP A 89 3.82 1.09 8.03
C ASP A 89 4.73 0.65 9.20
N ILE A 90 6.03 0.52 8.95
CA ILE A 90 7.01 0.24 9.99
C ILE A 90 7.42 1.49 10.79
N LYS A 91 7.25 2.67 10.19
CA LYS A 91 7.76 3.93 10.75
C LYS A 91 6.72 4.62 11.63
N GLY A 92 6.71 4.34 12.93
CA GLY A 92 5.79 4.94 13.90
C GLY A 92 5.74 6.47 13.88
N ALA A 93 6.84 7.15 13.60
CA ALA A 93 6.87 8.62 13.46
C ALA A 93 6.10 9.14 12.23
N ARG A 94 5.86 8.29 11.21
CA ARG A 94 5.00 8.61 10.07
C ARG A 94 3.54 8.34 10.40
N LEU A 95 3.24 7.16 10.95
CA LEU A 95 1.89 6.75 11.39
C LEU A 95 1.26 7.75 12.37
N TRP A 96 2.09 8.41 13.17
CA TRP A 96 1.64 9.45 14.11
C TRP A 96 0.71 10.49 13.48
N LYS A 97 0.96 10.91 12.23
CA LYS A 97 0.14 11.95 11.57
C LYS A 97 -1.27 11.44 11.29
N GLY A 98 -1.40 10.25 10.72
CA GLY A 98 -2.69 9.63 10.40
C GLY A 98 -3.47 9.26 11.67
N ALA A 99 -2.79 8.65 12.65
CA ALA A 99 -3.41 8.27 13.92
C ALA A 99 -3.92 9.48 14.71
N LYS A 100 -3.11 10.56 14.74
CA LYS A 100 -3.52 11.82 15.36
C LYS A 100 -4.74 12.40 14.64
N TYR A 101 -4.71 12.49 13.33
CA TYR A 101 -5.82 13.00 12.53
C TYR A 101 -7.09 12.20 12.76
N ALA A 102 -7.03 10.87 12.67
CA ALA A 102 -8.19 10.00 12.92
C ALA A 102 -8.75 10.15 14.32
N THR A 103 -7.89 10.34 15.33
CA THR A 103 -8.30 10.57 16.72
C THR A 103 -8.96 11.95 16.91
N GLU A 104 -8.37 13.01 16.36
CA GLU A 104 -8.89 14.39 16.49
C GLU A 104 -10.20 14.60 15.72
N THR A 105 -10.39 13.93 14.59
CA THR A 105 -11.62 13.99 13.78
C THR A 105 -12.65 12.95 14.17
N GLY A 106 -12.29 12.00 15.04
CA GLY A 106 -13.20 10.96 15.52
C GLY A 106 -13.62 9.95 14.44
N LEU A 107 -12.74 9.63 13.48
CA LEU A 107 -13.03 8.64 12.42
C LEU A 107 -13.17 7.23 13.02
N PRO A 108 -14.37 6.62 12.98
CA PRO A 108 -14.61 5.33 13.63
C PRO A 108 -14.14 4.13 12.80
N ASN A 109 -13.80 4.36 11.54
CA ASN A 109 -13.49 3.35 10.54
C ASN A 109 -12.03 3.38 10.09
N VAL A 110 -11.12 3.96 10.90
CA VAL A 110 -9.68 4.01 10.63
C VAL A 110 -8.90 3.35 11.74
N ALA A 111 -7.95 2.53 11.36
CA ALA A 111 -6.92 2.00 12.24
C ALA A 111 -5.54 2.05 11.59
N PHE A 112 -4.51 1.97 12.42
CA PHE A 112 -3.13 1.86 11.96
C PHE A 112 -2.42 0.68 12.64
N LEU A 113 -1.59 -0.01 11.86
CA LEU A 113 -0.78 -1.12 12.34
C LEU A 113 0.69 -0.81 12.08
N ARG A 114 1.47 -0.71 13.15
CA ARG A 114 2.92 -0.55 13.05
C ARG A 114 3.59 -1.91 13.02
N THR A 115 3.88 -2.41 11.82
CA THR A 115 4.59 -3.67 11.64
C THR A 115 5.42 -3.67 10.35
N ARG A 116 6.27 -4.67 10.19
CA ARG A 116 6.87 -4.98 8.89
C ARG A 116 5.82 -5.67 8.01
N ILE A 117 5.75 -5.31 6.73
CA ILE A 117 4.78 -5.93 5.80
C ILE A 117 5.05 -7.43 5.65
N GLU A 118 6.30 -7.88 5.83
CA GLU A 118 6.66 -9.29 5.82
C GLU A 118 5.99 -10.11 6.95
N PHE A 119 5.46 -9.45 7.99
CA PHE A 119 4.77 -10.09 9.12
C PHE A 119 3.24 -10.01 9.01
N ILE A 120 2.73 -9.49 7.90
CA ILE A 120 1.30 -9.15 7.74
C ILE A 120 0.36 -10.35 7.98
N GLU A 121 0.79 -11.56 7.62
CA GLU A 121 0.03 -12.81 7.77
C GLU A 121 -0.28 -13.17 9.24
N ALA A 122 0.51 -12.64 10.19
CA ALA A 122 0.25 -12.80 11.61
C ALA A 122 -0.98 -12.06 12.10
N PHE A 123 -1.46 -11.07 11.35
CA PHE A 123 -2.49 -10.12 11.79
C PHE A 123 -3.84 -10.31 11.14
N PHE A 124 -3.93 -11.03 10.02
CA PHE A 124 -5.18 -11.17 9.27
C PHE A 124 -5.52 -12.64 9.00
N ALA A 125 -6.78 -12.99 9.27
CA ALA A 125 -7.33 -14.32 9.03
C ALA A 125 -7.71 -14.50 7.54
N PRO A 126 -7.86 -15.74 7.06
CA PRO A 126 -8.31 -16.02 5.71
C PRO A 126 -9.62 -15.31 5.37
N GLY A 127 -9.63 -14.56 4.25
CA GLY A 127 -10.82 -13.84 3.78
C GLY A 127 -11.18 -12.58 4.58
N GLU A 128 -10.37 -12.17 5.56
CA GLU A 128 -10.67 -11.01 6.40
C GLU A 128 -10.52 -9.67 5.66
N ILE A 129 -9.67 -9.62 4.63
CA ILE A 129 -9.38 -8.41 3.87
C ILE A 129 -10.08 -8.42 2.52
N SER A 130 -10.72 -7.31 2.16
CA SER A 130 -11.42 -7.16 0.88
C SER A 130 -10.56 -6.57 -0.23
N GLU A 131 -9.68 -5.64 0.11
CA GLU A 131 -8.85 -4.93 -0.86
C GLU A 131 -7.50 -4.55 -0.23
N ILE A 132 -6.48 -4.42 -1.09
CA ILE A 132 -5.14 -3.95 -0.71
C ILE A 132 -4.76 -2.78 -1.61
N TRP A 133 -4.38 -1.66 -1.02
CA TRP A 133 -3.85 -0.49 -1.70
C TRP A 133 -2.33 -0.40 -1.52
N LEU A 134 -1.63 -0.24 -2.63
CA LEU A 134 -0.20 -0.01 -2.72
C LEU A 134 0.00 1.38 -3.33
N THR A 135 0.13 2.40 -2.46
CA THR A 135 0.20 3.79 -2.89
C THR A 135 1.64 4.30 -2.74
N PHE A 136 2.29 4.62 -3.84
CA PHE A 136 3.66 5.16 -3.88
C PHE A 136 4.67 4.34 -3.07
N SER A 137 4.51 3.03 -3.09
CA SER A 137 5.44 2.10 -2.46
C SER A 137 6.80 2.11 -3.16
N ASP A 138 7.87 1.84 -2.39
CA ASP A 138 9.22 1.73 -2.95
C ASP A 138 9.26 0.63 -4.04
N PRO A 139 9.69 0.95 -5.27
CA PRO A 139 9.73 0.00 -6.38
C PRO A 139 10.75 -1.14 -6.19
N GLN A 140 11.60 -1.10 -5.17
CA GLN A 140 12.57 -2.15 -4.83
C GLN A 140 13.34 -2.65 -6.05
N MET A 141 13.95 -1.72 -6.78
CA MET A 141 14.56 -1.98 -8.09
C MET A 141 15.65 -3.06 -8.06
N LYS A 142 16.31 -3.26 -6.91
CA LYS A 142 17.42 -4.22 -6.73
C LYS A 142 16.98 -5.57 -6.16
N SER A 143 15.78 -5.65 -5.57
CA SER A 143 15.30 -6.84 -4.87
C SER A 143 13.87 -7.17 -5.30
N GLU A 144 13.74 -8.14 -6.21
CA GLU A 144 12.45 -8.55 -6.74
C GLU A 144 11.50 -9.04 -5.64
N ASN A 145 11.98 -9.88 -4.74
CA ASN A 145 11.19 -10.41 -3.63
C ASN A 145 10.71 -9.34 -2.63
N SER A 146 11.32 -8.15 -2.66
CA SER A 146 10.90 -7.05 -1.79
C SER A 146 9.82 -6.16 -2.41
N ARG A 147 9.48 -6.35 -3.70
CA ARG A 147 8.39 -5.62 -4.35
C ARG A 147 7.06 -6.10 -3.83
N LEU A 148 6.18 -5.19 -3.44
CA LEU A 148 4.88 -5.54 -2.87
C LEU A 148 3.92 -6.20 -3.88
N THR A 149 4.25 -6.19 -5.17
CA THR A 149 3.52 -6.91 -6.23
C THR A 149 4.25 -8.17 -6.72
N SER A 150 5.33 -8.60 -6.03
CA SER A 150 6.04 -9.82 -6.41
C SER A 150 5.23 -11.09 -6.13
N PRO A 151 5.48 -12.20 -6.84
CA PRO A 151 4.90 -13.51 -6.54
C PRO A 151 5.00 -13.89 -5.07
N MET A 152 6.12 -13.59 -4.41
CA MET A 152 6.28 -13.84 -2.97
C MET A 152 5.26 -13.08 -2.11
N PHE A 153 4.96 -11.83 -2.46
CA PHE A 153 3.95 -11.05 -1.74
C PHE A 153 2.52 -11.46 -2.12
N LEU A 154 2.27 -11.82 -3.38
CA LEU A 154 0.97 -12.36 -3.78
C LEU A 154 0.64 -13.67 -3.02
N GLU A 155 1.64 -14.54 -2.79
CA GLU A 155 1.49 -15.74 -1.94
C GLU A 155 1.11 -15.39 -0.50
N ARG A 156 1.58 -14.27 0.05
CA ARG A 156 1.19 -13.79 1.37
C ARG A 156 -0.24 -13.27 1.36
N TYR A 157 -0.59 -12.45 0.37
CA TYR A 157 -1.90 -11.82 0.27
C TYR A 157 -3.03 -12.84 0.08
N ARG A 158 -2.81 -13.90 -0.72
CA ARG A 158 -3.83 -14.96 -0.91
C ARG A 158 -4.25 -15.66 0.39
N ARG A 159 -3.45 -15.58 1.44
CA ARG A 159 -3.76 -16.21 2.73
C ARG A 159 -4.82 -15.46 3.52
N PHE A 160 -5.03 -14.19 3.26
CA PHE A 160 -5.96 -13.35 4.02
C PHE A 160 -6.87 -12.47 3.16
N LEU A 161 -6.54 -12.28 1.89
CA LEU A 161 -7.44 -11.59 0.97
C LEU A 161 -8.61 -12.51 0.63
N LYS A 162 -9.83 -11.97 0.59
CA LYS A 162 -11.01 -12.73 0.21
C LYS A 162 -10.93 -13.14 -1.28
N PRO A 163 -11.62 -14.23 -1.71
CA PRO A 163 -11.78 -14.53 -3.13
C PRO A 163 -12.38 -13.32 -3.87
N GLY A 164 -11.88 -13.02 -5.05
CA GLY A 164 -12.22 -11.80 -5.81
C GLY A 164 -11.75 -10.49 -5.17
N GLY A 165 -10.92 -10.57 -4.14
CA GLY A 165 -10.32 -9.38 -3.52
C GLY A 165 -9.36 -8.66 -4.46
N ILE A 166 -9.31 -7.33 -4.38
CA ILE A 166 -8.63 -6.49 -5.36
C ILE A 166 -7.33 -5.93 -4.78
N ILE A 167 -6.28 -5.93 -5.60
CA ILE A 167 -5.05 -5.20 -5.33
C ILE A 167 -5.01 -3.97 -6.23
N HIS A 168 -4.80 -2.80 -5.64
CA HIS A 168 -4.62 -1.53 -6.30
C HIS A 168 -3.16 -1.10 -6.20
N LEU A 169 -2.54 -0.82 -7.33
CA LEU A 169 -1.23 -0.17 -7.40
C LEU A 169 -1.40 1.22 -8.00
N LYS A 170 -1.03 2.27 -7.24
CA LYS A 170 -0.95 3.65 -7.71
C LYS A 170 0.48 4.13 -7.48
N THR A 171 1.21 4.47 -8.54
CA THR A 171 2.66 4.71 -8.45
C THR A 171 3.15 5.69 -9.52
N ASP A 172 4.15 6.50 -9.17
CA ASP A 172 4.95 7.28 -10.10
C ASP A 172 6.04 6.44 -10.81
N SER A 173 6.28 5.21 -10.34
CA SER A 173 7.29 4.31 -10.89
C SER A 173 6.79 3.55 -12.11
N THR A 174 7.28 3.91 -13.29
CA THR A 174 7.07 3.13 -14.51
C THR A 174 7.66 1.73 -14.39
N PHE A 175 8.82 1.61 -13.73
CA PHE A 175 9.44 0.32 -13.45
C PHE A 175 8.51 -0.62 -12.66
N LEU A 176 7.93 -0.15 -11.55
CA LEU A 176 7.04 -0.97 -10.72
C LEU A 176 5.73 -1.31 -11.44
N TYR A 177 5.18 -0.35 -12.18
CA TYR A 177 3.98 -0.54 -12.98
C TYR A 177 4.17 -1.62 -14.05
N GLU A 178 5.22 -1.53 -14.88
CA GLU A 178 5.50 -2.51 -15.94
C GLU A 178 5.85 -3.89 -15.35
N TYR A 179 6.58 -3.93 -14.23
CA TYR A 179 6.81 -5.17 -13.50
C TYR A 179 5.50 -5.82 -13.06
N THR A 180 4.58 -5.05 -12.49
CA THR A 180 3.27 -5.55 -12.02
C THR A 180 2.44 -6.09 -13.18
N LYS A 181 2.44 -5.42 -14.33
CA LYS A 181 1.78 -5.92 -15.55
C LYS A 181 2.39 -7.25 -16.00
N ALA A 182 3.73 -7.36 -15.94
CA ALA A 182 4.41 -8.61 -16.29
C ALA A 182 4.03 -9.75 -15.32
N VAL A 183 3.91 -9.48 -14.02
CA VAL A 183 3.42 -10.45 -13.02
C VAL A 183 1.98 -10.87 -13.32
N CYS A 184 1.10 -9.92 -13.59
CA CYS A 184 -0.29 -10.22 -13.95
C CYS A 184 -0.36 -11.12 -15.20
N LYS A 185 0.41 -10.80 -16.23
CA LYS A 185 0.48 -11.58 -17.47
C LYS A 185 1.02 -13.00 -17.24
N ALA A 186 2.12 -13.14 -16.50
CA ALA A 186 2.78 -14.43 -16.24
C ALA A 186 1.87 -15.40 -15.46
N ASN A 187 0.94 -14.87 -14.68
CA ASN A 187 0.02 -15.63 -13.83
C ASN A 187 -1.43 -15.58 -14.31
N SER A 188 -1.69 -15.02 -15.50
CA SER A 188 -3.05 -14.86 -16.06
C SER A 188 -4.03 -14.22 -15.07
N LEU A 189 -3.56 -13.24 -14.26
CA LEU A 189 -4.39 -12.55 -13.30
C LEU A 189 -5.37 -11.62 -14.00
N HIS A 190 -6.57 -11.51 -13.47
CA HIS A 190 -7.60 -10.66 -14.03
C HIS A 190 -7.33 -9.19 -13.70
N VAL A 191 -7.11 -8.37 -14.73
CA VAL A 191 -6.83 -6.94 -14.63
C VAL A 191 -8.13 -6.16 -14.89
N LEU A 192 -8.63 -5.48 -13.87
CA LEU A 192 -9.88 -4.69 -13.91
C LEU A 192 -9.66 -3.31 -14.54
N ALA A 193 -8.49 -2.72 -14.33
CA ALA A 193 -8.08 -1.44 -14.89
C ALA A 193 -6.56 -1.34 -14.98
N SER A 194 -6.06 -0.64 -16.00
CA SER A 194 -4.64 -0.34 -16.13
C SER A 194 -4.45 0.91 -16.98
N THR A 195 -3.75 1.92 -16.44
CA THR A 195 -3.34 3.13 -17.15
C THR A 195 -1.93 3.55 -16.76
N SER A 196 -1.16 4.01 -17.74
CA SER A 196 0.20 4.53 -17.54
C SER A 196 0.24 6.05 -17.33
N ASP A 197 -0.91 6.71 -17.33
CA ASP A 197 -1.02 8.17 -17.16
C ASP A 197 -2.39 8.57 -16.60
N LEU A 198 -2.64 8.25 -15.34
CA LEU A 198 -3.93 8.46 -14.68
C LEU A 198 -4.45 9.90 -14.79
N TYR A 199 -3.57 10.90 -14.83
CA TYR A 199 -3.91 12.31 -14.85
C TYR A 199 -3.77 12.97 -16.23
N GLY A 200 -3.49 12.20 -17.28
CA GLY A 200 -3.35 12.74 -18.63
C GLY A 200 -2.22 13.76 -18.76
N VAL A 201 -1.13 13.62 -18.00
CA VAL A 201 0.02 14.55 -18.04
C VAL A 201 0.64 14.63 -19.43
N SER A 202 0.50 13.56 -20.23
CA SER A 202 0.97 13.50 -21.63
C SER A 202 0.01 14.12 -22.62
N ALA A 203 -1.25 14.41 -22.23
CA ALA A 203 -2.21 15.03 -23.14
C ALA A 203 -1.83 16.48 -23.40
N GLU A 204 -2.13 16.98 -24.61
CA GLU A 204 -1.81 18.37 -25.01
C GLU A 204 -2.36 19.42 -24.02
N ASN A 205 -3.48 19.13 -23.37
CA ASN A 205 -4.14 20.02 -22.41
C ASN A 205 -3.93 19.63 -20.94
N GLY A 206 -3.16 18.55 -20.65
CA GLY A 206 -2.95 18.06 -19.29
C GLY A 206 -4.26 17.67 -18.57
N ASP A 207 -5.26 17.19 -19.29
CA ASP A 207 -6.61 16.93 -18.79
C ASP A 207 -6.83 15.42 -18.56
N ALA A 208 -7.22 15.07 -17.34
CA ALA A 208 -7.53 13.70 -16.92
C ALA A 208 -8.95 13.23 -17.33
N THR A 209 -9.73 14.05 -18.00
CA THR A 209 -11.15 13.77 -18.32
C THR A 209 -11.28 12.47 -19.12
N SER A 210 -10.45 12.28 -20.13
CA SER A 210 -10.46 11.08 -20.99
C SER A 210 -10.17 9.80 -20.21
N GLU A 211 -9.16 9.81 -19.32
CA GLU A 211 -8.82 8.66 -18.48
C GLU A 211 -9.92 8.37 -17.46
N ARG A 212 -10.50 9.42 -16.89
CA ARG A 212 -11.62 9.29 -15.94
C ARG A 212 -12.85 8.68 -16.61
N GLU A 213 -13.21 9.12 -17.81
CA GLU A 213 -14.31 8.57 -18.60
C GLU A 213 -14.04 7.12 -19.01
N SER A 214 -12.82 6.79 -19.41
CA SER A 214 -12.39 5.43 -19.70
C SER A 214 -12.57 4.51 -18.48
N LEU A 215 -12.13 4.94 -17.30
CA LEU A 215 -12.29 4.19 -16.04
C LEU A 215 -13.76 4.06 -15.64
N TYR A 216 -14.59 5.07 -15.85
CA TYR A 216 -16.04 4.96 -15.61
C TYR A 216 -16.73 3.92 -16.49
N SER A 217 -16.22 3.70 -17.70
CA SER A 217 -16.74 2.72 -18.64
C SER A 217 -16.10 1.33 -18.51
N SER A 218 -15.12 1.20 -17.61
CA SER A 218 -14.36 -0.04 -17.40
C SER A 218 -15.06 -1.04 -16.47
N GLU A 219 -14.57 -2.27 -16.47
CA GLU A 219 -14.97 -3.30 -15.53
C GLU A 219 -14.69 -2.88 -14.07
N PHE A 220 -13.61 -2.14 -13.82
CA PHE A 220 -13.29 -1.60 -12.50
C PHE A 220 -14.46 -0.79 -11.93
N SER A 221 -15.06 0.12 -12.71
CA SER A 221 -16.22 0.88 -12.27
C SER A 221 -17.45 0.01 -12.01
N SER A 222 -17.60 -1.08 -12.77
CA SER A 222 -18.70 -2.04 -12.57
C SER A 222 -18.54 -2.84 -11.27
N VAL A 223 -17.31 -3.16 -10.88
CA VAL A 223 -16.98 -3.96 -9.68
C VAL A 223 -16.88 -3.08 -8.43
N CYS A 224 -16.15 -1.97 -8.51
CA CYS A 224 -15.83 -1.11 -7.36
C CYS A 224 -16.77 0.10 -7.21
N GLY A 225 -17.57 0.39 -8.23
CA GLY A 225 -18.46 1.55 -8.28
C GLY A 225 -17.77 2.84 -8.73
N LYS A 226 -18.57 3.81 -9.18
CA LYS A 226 -18.08 5.12 -9.66
C LYS A 226 -17.35 5.89 -8.58
N ALA A 227 -17.77 5.78 -7.32
CA ALA A 227 -17.10 6.45 -6.20
C ALA A 227 -15.63 6.01 -6.02
N ALA A 228 -15.30 4.75 -6.37
CA ALA A 228 -13.92 4.28 -6.35
C ALA A 228 -13.09 4.93 -7.48
N VAL A 229 -13.69 5.14 -8.65
CA VAL A 229 -13.05 5.91 -9.74
C VAL A 229 -12.78 7.33 -9.29
N ASP A 230 -13.77 8.01 -8.70
CA ASP A 230 -13.61 9.38 -8.19
C ASP A 230 -12.47 9.48 -7.16
N ALA A 231 -12.39 8.52 -6.26
CA ALA A 231 -11.35 8.48 -5.24
C ALA A 231 -9.93 8.41 -5.84
N LEU A 232 -9.74 7.75 -7.00
CA LEU A 232 -8.44 7.71 -7.67
C LEU A 232 -7.90 9.09 -8.06
N PHE A 233 -8.80 10.02 -8.42
CA PHE A 233 -8.43 11.37 -8.86
C PHE A 233 -8.44 12.39 -7.73
N GLU A 234 -9.32 12.21 -6.76
CA GLU A 234 -9.59 13.20 -5.72
C GLU A 234 -8.78 12.98 -4.44
N VAL A 235 -8.37 11.73 -4.17
CA VAL A 235 -7.47 11.43 -3.06
C VAL A 235 -6.02 11.50 -3.54
N GLN A 236 -5.34 12.58 -3.17
CA GLN A 236 -3.94 12.80 -3.52
C GLN A 236 -3.08 12.96 -2.27
N THR A 237 -2.02 12.15 -2.18
CA THR A 237 -1.02 12.31 -1.13
C THR A 237 -0.12 13.50 -1.41
N PHE A 238 0.57 13.98 -0.37
CA PHE A 238 1.62 15.01 -0.54
C PHE A 238 2.69 14.60 -1.56
N TYR A 239 3.07 13.32 -1.57
CA TYR A 239 4.05 12.79 -2.55
C TYR A 239 3.52 12.85 -3.97
N GLU A 240 2.27 12.47 -4.17
CA GLU A 240 1.61 12.48 -5.46
C GLU A 240 1.51 13.89 -6.05
N GLN A 241 1.06 14.84 -5.25
CA GLN A 241 1.00 16.25 -5.66
C GLN A 241 2.38 16.77 -6.08
N ASN A 242 3.42 16.39 -5.33
CA ASN A 242 4.79 16.77 -5.64
C ASN A 242 5.30 16.13 -6.93
N PHE A 243 4.97 14.87 -7.23
CA PHE A 243 5.32 14.22 -8.49
C PHE A 243 4.59 14.87 -9.67
N LEU A 244 3.30 15.10 -9.55
CA LEU A 244 2.51 15.78 -10.58
C LEU A 244 3.02 17.18 -10.88
N SER A 245 3.42 17.96 -9.86
CA SER A 245 4.00 19.30 -10.04
C SER A 245 5.34 19.29 -10.77
N GLN A 246 6.02 18.16 -10.81
CA GLN A 246 7.27 17.94 -11.55
C GLN A 246 7.03 17.32 -12.94
N GLY A 247 5.78 17.12 -13.35
CA GLY A 247 5.43 16.54 -14.64
C GLY A 247 5.59 15.00 -14.70
N PHE A 248 5.67 14.32 -13.55
CA PHE A 248 5.66 12.86 -13.53
C PHE A 248 4.26 12.33 -13.79
N LYS A 249 4.17 11.28 -14.61
CA LYS A 249 2.94 10.50 -14.78
C LYS A 249 2.68 9.65 -13.56
N ILE A 250 1.42 9.47 -13.23
CA ILE A 250 1.00 8.51 -12.22
C ILE A 250 0.37 7.32 -12.92
N ASN A 251 0.93 6.16 -12.67
CA ASN A 251 0.43 4.91 -13.20
C ASN A 251 -0.57 4.29 -12.21
N TYR A 252 -1.56 3.59 -12.73
CA TYR A 252 -2.52 2.86 -11.92
C TYR A 252 -2.83 1.50 -12.54
N THR A 253 -2.98 0.48 -11.71
CA THR A 253 -3.57 -0.81 -12.09
C THR A 253 -4.34 -1.42 -10.92
N ALA A 254 -5.48 -2.05 -11.23
CA ALA A 254 -6.28 -2.84 -10.30
C ALA A 254 -6.43 -4.25 -10.86
N PHE A 255 -6.22 -5.26 -10.03
CA PHE A 255 -6.28 -6.66 -10.43
C PHE A 255 -6.67 -7.56 -9.28
N THR A 256 -7.22 -8.74 -9.58
CA THR A 256 -7.45 -9.81 -8.61
C THR A 256 -6.28 -10.79 -8.60
N ILE A 257 -6.15 -11.54 -7.50
CA ILE A 257 -5.06 -12.53 -7.36
C ILE A 257 -5.57 -13.97 -7.33
N ASP A 258 -6.82 -14.20 -7.74
CA ASP A 258 -7.36 -15.55 -7.85
C ASP A 258 -6.57 -16.33 -8.91
N HIS A 259 -5.85 -17.34 -8.46
CA HIS A 259 -4.94 -18.14 -9.26
C HIS A 259 -4.77 -19.53 -8.63
N GLU A 260 -4.77 -20.57 -9.45
CA GLU A 260 -4.47 -21.92 -9.00
C GLU A 260 -2.97 -22.20 -9.00
N GLY A 261 -2.49 -22.86 -7.97
CA GLY A 261 -1.07 -23.17 -7.81
C GLY A 261 -0.22 -22.00 -7.33
N PRO A 262 1.12 -22.16 -7.33
CA PRO A 262 2.07 -21.13 -6.94
C PRO A 262 2.20 -20.03 -8.01
N TYR A 263 2.40 -18.78 -7.59
CA TYR A 263 2.65 -17.69 -8.54
C TYR A 263 4.05 -17.79 -9.16
N THR A 264 4.10 -17.55 -10.46
CA THR A 264 5.32 -17.55 -11.28
C THR A 264 5.93 -16.16 -11.39
N TYR A 265 7.25 -16.09 -11.28
CA TYR A 265 7.99 -14.85 -11.54
C TYR A 265 7.95 -14.51 -13.03
N PRO A 266 7.76 -13.22 -13.38
CA PRO A 266 7.67 -12.84 -14.78
C PRO A 266 9.04 -12.81 -15.48
N GLU A 267 9.05 -13.00 -16.79
CA GLU A 267 10.15 -12.53 -17.62
C GLU A 267 10.09 -11.00 -17.69
N PHE A 268 11.09 -10.33 -17.08
CA PHE A 268 11.12 -8.88 -16.95
C PHE A 268 12.54 -8.34 -17.06
N ASP A 269 12.78 -7.49 -18.05
CA ASP A 269 14.08 -6.82 -18.21
C ASP A 269 14.25 -5.68 -17.21
N ALA A 270 14.65 -6.06 -15.99
CA ALA A 270 14.88 -5.11 -14.90
C ALA A 270 16.03 -4.12 -15.20
N VAL A 271 16.96 -4.45 -16.10
CA VAL A 271 18.07 -3.56 -16.48
C VAL A 271 17.53 -2.44 -17.35
N TYR A 272 16.78 -2.80 -18.41
CA TYR A 272 16.14 -1.85 -19.30
C TYR A 272 15.21 -0.88 -18.54
N TRP A 273 14.25 -1.42 -17.77
CA TRP A 273 13.26 -0.60 -17.08
C TRP A 273 13.86 0.27 -15.97
N ARG A 274 14.93 -0.18 -15.33
CA ARG A 274 15.66 0.65 -14.37
C ARG A 274 16.37 1.82 -15.04
N ALA A 275 16.92 1.60 -16.23
CA ALA A 275 17.56 2.67 -17.02
C ALA A 275 16.52 3.66 -17.58
N ALA A 276 15.30 3.20 -17.89
CA ALA A 276 14.21 4.01 -18.39
C ALA A 276 13.48 4.81 -17.27
N GLU A 277 13.69 4.46 -15.99
CA GLU A 277 13.05 5.17 -14.89
C GLU A 277 13.55 6.61 -14.78
N ALA A 278 12.65 7.57 -14.84
CA ALA A 278 13.01 8.97 -14.73
C ALA A 278 13.62 9.29 -13.34
N PRO A 279 14.61 10.18 -13.28
CA PRO A 279 15.18 10.64 -12.01
C PRO A 279 14.12 11.27 -11.11
N ARG A 280 14.07 10.86 -9.84
CA ARG A 280 13.11 11.36 -8.86
C ARG A 280 13.79 12.34 -7.93
N PHE A 281 13.57 13.62 -8.11
CA PHE A 281 14.05 14.66 -7.22
C PHE A 281 12.91 15.11 -6.30
N LEU A 282 12.93 14.64 -5.03
CA LEU A 282 12.01 15.14 -4.01
C LEU A 282 12.63 16.38 -3.36
N PRO A 283 11.99 17.56 -3.40
CA PRO A 283 12.44 18.71 -2.61
C PRO A 283 12.43 18.32 -1.12
N GLY A 284 13.59 18.49 -0.45
CA GLY A 284 13.74 18.19 0.98
C GLY A 284 14.39 16.84 1.33
N HIS A 285 14.73 15.98 0.38
CA HIS A 285 15.74 14.96 0.59
C HIS A 285 17.10 15.58 0.26
N CYS A 286 17.68 16.31 1.20
CA CYS A 286 19.12 16.53 1.20
C CYS A 286 19.74 15.13 1.19
N ALA A 287 20.40 14.77 0.09
CA ALA A 287 21.35 13.67 0.10
C ALA A 287 22.27 13.93 1.30
N HIS A 288 22.24 13.05 2.30
CA HIS A 288 23.34 13.03 3.25
C HIS A 288 24.58 12.77 2.42
N PRO A 289 25.58 13.66 2.44
CA PRO A 289 26.85 13.37 1.78
C PRO A 289 27.35 12.06 2.38
N ALA A 290 27.82 11.17 1.52
CA ALA A 290 28.52 9.97 1.95
C ALA A 290 29.58 10.39 2.97
N PRO A 291 29.80 9.64 4.08
CA PRO A 291 30.86 9.96 5.02
C PRO A 291 32.16 10.01 4.22
N GLY A 292 32.76 11.19 4.20
CA GLY A 292 33.98 11.45 3.47
C GLY A 292 35.07 10.48 3.92
N SER A 293 35.75 9.88 2.95
CA SER A 293 37.09 9.37 3.11
C SER A 293 37.98 10.56 3.57
N GLY A 294 38.09 10.74 4.90
CA GLY A 294 39.07 11.61 5.48
C GLY A 294 40.44 10.94 5.40
N GLU A 295 41.37 11.65 4.87
CA GLU A 295 42.81 11.38 4.97
C GLU A 295 43.29 11.26 6.42
#